data_b9ca2335846a4068e286c0c720cd31bc
#
_entry.id   b9ca2335846a4068e286c0c720cd31bc
#
_cell.length_a   1.000
_cell.length_b   1.000
_cell.length_c   1.000
_cell.angle_alpha   90.00
_cell.angle_beta   90.00
_cell.angle_gamma   90.00
#
_symmetry.space_group_name_H-M   'P 1'
#
loop_
_entity.id
_entity.type
_entity.pdbx_description
1 polymer ?
#
loop_
_entity_poly.entity_id
_entity_poly.type
_entity_poly.pdbx_seq_one_letter_code
_entity_poly.pdbx_strand_id
1 'polypeptide(L)'
;MTNKSIWHKNIRTKRGKELKEDIETNILIIGAGITGLTTAYFLKDKDVTIIDKGKIGYGKTAFSTGKVTYLQDLLLKGNKGNEDCYLLSQIEASNIIKKIILSNNIKCNYESNFSYLFAENENDVKKIKKIEKILNRNDIKFKVKEDFQGNHYSIKVEDTFVINPVKYLLGLKEKLSKEVKIYENSIATDFDYKENKFITKVNNNYIKSNYLIVTTGYPFLVSLGLIPFRAYIEKGYIGVMDNDKNKKYNAISANGNESIRFFLDDSGKEYMLYSNFSDKLYKCMNNEDMTEELKWKTKAVYNKKISSIYSNTDVYTFDKIPLSGELYSNLYIATGYSGWGLTNGSISAKIISDSINGYQNQYKKTFNPNRKTGIFKGLLHNMESLTVYLSSKLKKEEQGNAYVYEKDNIKYGKYIDSKNEEHIVYNKCPHMGCNLTFNNVSKTWDCPCHSSRFDIDGNIIFGPSHYSIKVEKKKE
;
A
#
# COMPACT_ATOMS: atom_id res chain seq x y z
N MET A 1 9.78 -19.13 -3.86
CA MET A 1 8.32 -18.80 -3.73
C MET A 1 8.11 -17.38 -4.18
N THR A 2 7.22 -17.14 -5.12
CA THR A 2 6.91 -15.81 -5.61
C THR A 2 6.23 -15.00 -4.50
N ASN A 3 6.60 -13.72 -4.35
CA ASN A 3 5.99 -12.77 -3.41
C ASN A 3 4.50 -12.58 -3.77
N LYS A 4 3.63 -13.41 -3.18
CA LYS A 4 2.18 -13.44 -3.45
C LYS A 4 1.41 -13.38 -2.15
N SER A 5 0.38 -12.56 -2.10
CA SER A 5 -0.64 -12.61 -1.05
C SER A 5 -1.63 -13.74 -1.30
N ILE A 6 -2.51 -14.02 -0.33
CA ILE A 6 -3.60 -14.98 -0.49
C ILE A 6 -4.52 -14.64 -1.67
N TRP A 7 -4.61 -13.35 -2.03
CA TRP A 7 -5.46 -12.86 -3.11
C TRP A 7 -5.04 -13.31 -4.50
N HIS A 8 -3.79 -13.78 -4.66
CA HIS A 8 -3.29 -14.34 -5.93
C HIS A 8 -3.61 -15.81 -6.12
N LYS A 9 -4.22 -16.46 -5.12
CA LYS A 9 -4.59 -17.87 -5.22
C LYS A 9 -5.53 -18.07 -6.40
N ASN A 10 -5.18 -19.01 -7.28
CA ASN A 10 -5.95 -19.36 -8.49
C ASN A 10 -6.11 -18.22 -9.52
N ILE A 11 -5.37 -17.12 -9.40
CA ILE A 11 -5.41 -16.04 -10.39
C ILE A 11 -4.32 -16.24 -11.43
N ARG A 12 -4.73 -16.34 -12.70
CA ARG A 12 -3.84 -16.32 -13.86
C ARG A 12 -3.96 -14.95 -14.54
N THR A 13 -2.86 -14.23 -14.64
CA THR A 13 -2.80 -12.95 -15.35
C THR A 13 -2.07 -13.11 -16.68
N LYS A 14 -2.65 -12.59 -17.76
CA LYS A 14 -1.97 -12.48 -19.05
C LYS A 14 -0.83 -11.44 -18.94
N ARG A 15 0.18 -11.56 -19.79
CA ARG A 15 1.23 -10.54 -19.90
C ARG A 15 0.61 -9.26 -20.49
N GLY A 16 0.78 -8.13 -19.80
CA GLY A 16 0.33 -6.83 -20.32
C GLY A 16 1.25 -6.29 -21.42
N LYS A 17 0.77 -5.27 -22.12
CA LYS A 17 1.59 -4.54 -23.11
C LYS A 17 2.67 -3.73 -22.38
N GLU A 18 3.87 -3.71 -22.92
CA GLU A 18 4.96 -2.84 -22.50
C GLU A 18 5.05 -1.66 -23.47
N LEU A 19 5.43 -0.49 -22.98
CA LEU A 19 5.71 0.67 -23.82
C LEU A 19 6.98 0.42 -24.64
N LYS A 20 6.88 0.53 -25.97
CA LYS A 20 7.99 0.24 -26.90
C LYS A 20 8.33 1.38 -27.86
N GLU A 21 7.58 2.46 -27.79
CA GLU A 21 7.73 3.64 -28.64
C GLU A 21 7.41 4.91 -27.87
N ASP A 22 7.88 6.04 -28.36
CA ASP A 22 7.51 7.35 -27.83
C ASP A 22 6.05 7.62 -28.15
N ILE A 23 5.32 8.16 -27.18
CA ILE A 23 3.91 8.51 -27.35
C ILE A 23 3.58 9.88 -26.78
N GLU A 24 2.45 10.41 -27.21
CA GLU A 24 1.84 11.59 -26.63
C GLU A 24 0.45 11.24 -26.11
N THR A 25 0.05 11.84 -24.99
CA THR A 25 -1.25 11.66 -24.34
C THR A 25 -1.64 12.95 -23.61
N ASN A 26 -2.92 13.18 -23.40
CA ASN A 26 -3.32 14.34 -22.61
C ASN A 26 -2.96 14.16 -21.13
N ILE A 27 -3.23 12.97 -20.57
CA ILE A 27 -3.03 12.68 -19.15
C ILE A 27 -2.19 11.42 -19.00
N LEU A 28 -1.04 11.55 -18.34
CA LEU A 28 -0.21 10.41 -17.93
C LEU A 28 -0.41 10.10 -16.45
N ILE A 29 -0.76 8.84 -16.16
CA ILE A 29 -0.86 8.32 -14.79
C ILE A 29 0.27 7.32 -14.56
N ILE A 30 1.12 7.57 -13.56
CA ILE A 30 2.19 6.66 -13.15
C ILE A 30 1.74 5.87 -11.92
N GLY A 31 1.59 4.56 -12.10
CA GLY A 31 1.12 3.60 -11.09
C GLY A 31 -0.32 3.15 -11.31
N ALA A 32 -0.50 1.86 -11.56
CA ALA A 32 -1.80 1.21 -11.82
C ALA A 32 -2.34 0.46 -10.59
N GLY A 33 -2.14 1.01 -9.40
CA GLY A 33 -2.79 0.57 -8.17
C GLY A 33 -4.24 1.07 -8.09
N ILE A 34 -4.83 0.94 -6.89
CA ILE A 34 -6.22 1.39 -6.65
C ILE A 34 -6.43 2.85 -7.06
N THR A 35 -5.50 3.74 -6.72
CA THR A 35 -5.63 5.17 -7.01
C THR A 35 -5.54 5.44 -8.51
N GLY A 36 -4.51 4.93 -9.17
CA GLY A 36 -4.31 5.19 -10.61
C GLY A 36 -5.44 4.68 -11.48
N LEU A 37 -5.89 3.44 -11.24
CA LEU A 37 -7.02 2.87 -12.00
C LEU A 37 -8.34 3.59 -11.69
N THR A 38 -8.57 4.00 -10.43
CA THR A 38 -9.78 4.78 -10.08
C THR A 38 -9.72 6.19 -10.66
N THR A 39 -8.55 6.83 -10.70
CA THR A 39 -8.36 8.13 -11.37
C THR A 39 -8.68 8.01 -12.87
N ALA A 40 -8.13 7.00 -13.53
CA ALA A 40 -8.42 6.74 -14.92
C ALA A 40 -9.90 6.46 -15.19
N TYR A 41 -10.58 5.76 -14.27
CA TYR A 41 -12.02 5.51 -14.38
C TYR A 41 -12.84 6.82 -14.40
N PHE A 42 -12.45 7.81 -13.60
CA PHE A 42 -13.11 9.12 -13.61
C PHE A 42 -12.74 10.03 -14.78
N LEU A 43 -11.61 9.73 -15.43
CA LEU A 43 -11.08 10.54 -16.55
C LEU A 43 -11.12 9.80 -17.91
N LYS A 44 -11.78 8.66 -18.00
CA LYS A 44 -11.77 7.75 -19.15
C LYS A 44 -12.30 8.38 -20.47
N ASP A 45 -13.08 9.44 -20.36
CA ASP A 45 -13.57 10.21 -21.50
C ASP A 45 -12.49 11.15 -22.11
N LYS A 46 -11.32 11.21 -21.51
CA LYS A 46 -10.14 11.96 -21.98
C LYS A 46 -9.08 10.99 -22.53
N ASP A 47 -8.09 11.54 -23.28
CA ASP A 47 -6.94 10.73 -23.70
C ASP A 47 -6.03 10.45 -22.49
N VAL A 48 -6.18 9.27 -21.90
CA VAL A 48 -5.46 8.84 -20.70
C VAL A 48 -4.55 7.66 -21.02
N THR A 49 -3.31 7.78 -20.58
CA THR A 49 -2.35 6.67 -20.56
C THR A 49 -1.97 6.35 -19.13
N ILE A 50 -2.00 5.06 -18.77
CA ILE A 50 -1.48 4.54 -17.50
C ILE A 50 -0.23 3.72 -17.76
N ILE A 51 0.78 3.91 -16.95
CA ILE A 51 1.95 3.05 -16.91
C ILE A 51 2.15 2.46 -15.51
N ASP A 52 2.64 1.23 -15.44
CA ASP A 52 3.08 0.61 -14.19
C ASP A 52 4.40 -0.12 -14.41
N LYS A 53 5.29 -0.05 -13.43
CA LYS A 53 6.60 -0.72 -13.50
C LYS A 53 6.51 -2.23 -13.51
N GLY A 54 5.42 -2.78 -13.01
CA GLY A 54 5.19 -4.22 -12.93
C GLY A 54 3.85 -4.63 -13.54
N LYS A 55 3.37 -5.78 -13.11
CA LYS A 55 2.02 -6.26 -13.45
C LYS A 55 0.98 -5.65 -12.54
N ILE A 56 -0.14 -5.25 -13.10
CA ILE A 56 -1.31 -4.82 -12.32
C ILE A 56 -1.81 -5.97 -11.45
N GLY A 57 -2.12 -5.64 -10.19
CA GLY A 57 -2.50 -6.63 -9.18
C GLY A 57 -1.32 -7.22 -8.40
N TYR A 58 -0.08 -6.74 -8.61
CA TYR A 58 1.11 -7.19 -7.87
C TYR A 58 1.77 -6.08 -7.02
N GLY A 59 1.21 -4.87 -7.02
CA GLY A 59 1.62 -3.76 -6.15
C GLY A 59 0.99 -3.82 -4.76
N LYS A 60 1.20 -2.76 -3.96
CA LYS A 60 0.76 -2.66 -2.56
C LYS A 60 -0.72 -2.98 -2.33
N THR A 61 -1.61 -2.58 -3.23
CA THR A 61 -3.06 -2.87 -3.14
C THR A 61 -3.33 -4.37 -3.00
N ALA A 62 -2.55 -5.21 -3.68
CA ALA A 62 -2.69 -6.67 -3.63
C ALA A 62 -2.24 -7.30 -2.32
N PHE A 63 -1.55 -6.57 -1.46
CA PHE A 63 -1.08 -7.04 -0.16
C PHE A 63 -1.90 -6.46 1.01
N SER A 64 -3.01 -5.77 0.71
CA SER A 64 -3.94 -5.28 1.73
C SER A 64 -4.81 -6.41 2.29
N THR A 65 -5.50 -6.12 3.39
CA THR A 65 -6.53 -7.04 3.92
C THR A 65 -7.82 -7.02 3.11
N GLY A 66 -8.00 -6.08 2.18
CA GLY A 66 -9.19 -5.97 1.32
C GLY A 66 -10.47 -5.53 2.04
N LYS A 67 -10.35 -4.91 3.22
CA LYS A 67 -11.47 -4.30 3.96
C LYS A 67 -11.80 -2.95 3.35
N VAL A 68 -13.09 -2.67 3.15
CA VAL A 68 -13.60 -1.36 2.73
C VAL A 68 -14.56 -0.88 3.81
N THR A 69 -14.09 0.02 4.65
CA THR A 69 -14.81 0.55 5.80
C THR A 69 -14.39 1.97 6.10
N TYR A 70 -15.34 2.76 6.60
CA TYR A 70 -15.11 4.10 7.12
C TYR A 70 -14.81 4.10 8.64
N LEU A 71 -15.06 2.99 9.34
CA LEU A 71 -14.70 2.82 10.74
C LEU A 71 -13.23 2.46 10.84
N GLN A 72 -12.39 3.46 11.06
CA GLN A 72 -10.93 3.36 11.03
C GLN A 72 -10.32 3.91 12.32
N ASP A 73 -9.20 3.32 12.74
CA ASP A 73 -8.40 3.79 13.87
C ASP A 73 -7.82 5.20 13.67
N LEU A 74 -7.75 5.66 12.40
CA LEU A 74 -7.22 6.97 12.04
C LEU A 74 -8.15 8.15 12.42
N LEU A 75 -9.43 7.90 12.69
CA LEU A 75 -10.41 8.97 12.97
C LEU A 75 -9.96 9.92 14.09
N LEU A 76 -9.12 9.46 15.02
CA LEU A 76 -8.58 10.27 16.11
C LEU A 76 -7.05 10.46 16.04
N LYS A 77 -6.37 9.81 15.11
CA LYS A 77 -4.90 9.87 15.00
C LYS A 77 -4.44 11.02 14.11
N GLY A 78 -4.28 12.19 14.67
CA GLY A 78 -3.68 13.34 13.96
C GLY A 78 -4.67 14.22 13.18
N ASN A 79 -5.94 13.88 13.16
CA ASN A 79 -6.97 14.59 12.39
C ASN A 79 -7.69 15.72 13.17
N LYS A 80 -7.06 16.31 14.19
CA LYS A 80 -7.72 17.35 15.01
C LYS A 80 -8.32 18.45 14.15
N GLY A 81 -9.66 18.63 14.27
CA GLY A 81 -10.44 19.60 13.52
C GLY A 81 -10.82 19.17 12.10
N ASN A 82 -10.44 17.96 11.67
CA ASN A 82 -10.79 17.40 10.35
C ASN A 82 -11.47 16.02 10.45
N GLU A 83 -11.88 15.61 11.65
CA GLU A 83 -12.43 14.27 11.89
C GLU A 83 -13.67 13.99 11.05
N ASP A 84 -14.60 14.96 10.97
CA ASP A 84 -15.81 14.83 10.17
C ASP A 84 -15.50 14.78 8.68
N CYS A 85 -14.66 15.69 8.21
CA CYS A 85 -14.21 15.71 6.82
C CYS A 85 -13.54 14.38 6.42
N TYR A 86 -12.70 13.82 7.31
CA TYR A 86 -12.07 12.53 7.08
C TYR A 86 -13.10 11.40 7.06
N LEU A 87 -14.01 11.33 8.06
CA LEU A 87 -15.07 10.31 8.10
C LEU A 87 -15.92 10.32 6.83
N LEU A 88 -16.44 11.49 6.45
CA LEU A 88 -17.29 11.64 5.27
C LEU A 88 -16.53 11.27 3.99
N SER A 89 -15.24 11.59 3.90
CA SER A 89 -14.41 11.19 2.77
C SER A 89 -14.27 9.68 2.67
N GLN A 90 -14.19 8.94 3.78
CA GLN A 90 -14.09 7.48 3.79
C GLN A 90 -15.42 6.81 3.45
N ILE A 91 -16.55 7.40 3.83
CA ILE A 91 -17.88 6.96 3.42
C ILE A 91 -18.04 7.14 1.91
N GLU A 92 -17.68 8.31 1.38
CA GLU A 92 -17.72 8.56 -0.07
C GLU A 92 -16.79 7.61 -0.84
N ALA A 93 -15.56 7.37 -0.34
CA ALA A 93 -14.63 6.40 -0.93
C ALA A 93 -15.22 4.99 -0.99
N SER A 94 -15.88 4.55 0.08
CA SER A 94 -16.56 3.24 0.12
C SER A 94 -17.66 3.16 -0.94
N ASN A 95 -18.46 4.22 -1.08
CA ASN A 95 -19.51 4.32 -2.09
C ASN A 95 -18.95 4.33 -3.52
N ILE A 96 -17.82 5.00 -3.76
CA ILE A 96 -17.12 5.00 -5.06
C ILE A 96 -16.73 3.56 -5.44
N ILE A 97 -16.06 2.83 -4.53
CA ILE A 97 -15.64 1.44 -4.79
C ILE A 97 -16.87 0.57 -5.08
N LYS A 98 -17.91 0.66 -4.24
CA LYS A 98 -19.18 -0.07 -4.40
C LYS A 98 -19.84 0.23 -5.75
N LYS A 99 -19.93 1.51 -6.13
CA LYS A 99 -20.50 1.94 -7.40
C LYS A 99 -19.71 1.37 -8.59
N ILE A 100 -18.38 1.45 -8.56
CA ILE A 100 -17.51 0.91 -9.62
C ILE A 100 -17.74 -0.60 -9.77
N ILE A 101 -17.79 -1.35 -8.67
CA ILE A 101 -18.02 -2.80 -8.68
C ILE A 101 -19.37 -3.13 -9.32
N LEU A 102 -20.44 -2.51 -8.85
CA LEU A 102 -21.81 -2.81 -9.28
C LEU A 102 -22.07 -2.37 -10.72
N SER A 103 -21.71 -1.11 -11.07
CA SER A 103 -21.95 -0.57 -12.43
C SER A 103 -21.15 -1.27 -13.52
N ASN A 104 -20.02 -1.89 -13.17
CA ASN A 104 -19.18 -2.61 -14.13
C ASN A 104 -19.24 -4.13 -13.98
N ASN A 105 -20.07 -4.64 -13.09
CA ASN A 105 -20.22 -6.07 -12.80
C ASN A 105 -18.87 -6.76 -12.54
N ILE A 106 -18.00 -6.13 -11.72
CA ILE A 106 -16.67 -6.65 -11.41
C ILE A 106 -16.79 -7.80 -10.42
N LYS A 107 -16.35 -8.99 -10.83
CA LYS A 107 -16.35 -10.20 -10.00
C LYS A 107 -15.12 -10.23 -9.09
N CYS A 108 -15.24 -9.60 -7.92
CA CYS A 108 -14.11 -9.43 -6.97
C CYS A 108 -14.40 -9.98 -5.55
N ASN A 109 -15.24 -11.00 -5.43
CA ASN A 109 -15.67 -11.53 -4.13
C ASN A 109 -16.20 -10.41 -3.20
N TYR A 110 -17.01 -9.52 -3.78
CA TYR A 110 -17.71 -8.50 -3.02
C TYR A 110 -18.67 -9.16 -2.03
N GLU A 111 -18.53 -8.84 -0.75
CA GLU A 111 -19.39 -9.34 0.31
C GLU A 111 -19.69 -8.21 1.29
N SER A 112 -20.99 -7.89 1.49
CA SER A 112 -21.43 -6.98 2.56
C SER A 112 -21.04 -7.56 3.92
N ASN A 113 -20.52 -6.71 4.79
CA ASN A 113 -19.93 -7.16 6.04
C ASN A 113 -20.15 -6.11 7.13
N PHE A 114 -19.94 -6.50 8.38
CA PHE A 114 -19.92 -5.59 9.52
C PHE A 114 -18.49 -5.22 9.87
N SER A 115 -18.29 -3.97 10.32
CA SER A 115 -17.00 -3.53 10.85
C SER A 115 -17.10 -3.22 12.32
N TYR A 116 -16.15 -3.76 13.09
CA TYR A 116 -16.01 -3.51 14.52
C TYR A 116 -14.75 -2.68 14.78
N LEU A 117 -14.88 -1.74 15.70
CA LEU A 117 -13.75 -1.08 16.36
C LEU A 117 -13.80 -1.47 17.83
N PHE A 118 -12.76 -2.14 18.33
CA PHE A 118 -12.75 -2.69 19.69
C PHE A 118 -11.62 -2.10 20.54
N ALA A 119 -11.85 -2.06 21.86
CA ALA A 119 -10.89 -1.60 22.86
C ALA A 119 -10.08 -2.79 23.38
N GLU A 120 -8.76 -2.63 23.49
CA GLU A 120 -7.87 -3.57 24.16
C GLU A 120 -7.63 -3.20 25.62
N ASN A 121 -7.93 -1.95 26.00
CA ASN A 121 -7.75 -1.40 27.33
C ASN A 121 -8.66 -0.17 27.57
N GLU A 122 -8.71 0.33 28.81
CA GLU A 122 -9.53 1.48 29.21
C GLU A 122 -9.22 2.78 28.42
N ASN A 123 -7.97 2.99 27.99
CA ASN A 123 -7.64 4.16 27.17
C ASN A 123 -8.26 4.05 25.78
N ASP A 124 -8.39 2.85 25.25
CA ASP A 124 -9.05 2.59 23.98
C ASP A 124 -10.56 2.78 24.08
N VAL A 125 -11.18 2.42 25.21
CA VAL A 125 -12.59 2.74 25.49
C VAL A 125 -12.82 4.25 25.39
N LYS A 126 -11.95 5.05 26.01
CA LYS A 126 -12.05 6.52 25.93
C LYS A 126 -11.92 7.06 24.50
N LYS A 127 -11.09 6.42 23.65
CA LYS A 127 -10.97 6.75 22.24
C LYS A 127 -12.25 6.38 21.48
N ILE A 128 -12.80 5.19 21.69
CA ILE A 128 -14.04 4.75 21.03
C ILE A 128 -15.19 5.69 21.38
N LYS A 129 -15.35 6.06 22.66
CA LYS A 129 -16.37 7.05 23.09
C LYS A 129 -16.24 8.43 22.40
N LYS A 130 -15.02 8.83 22.01
CA LYS A 130 -14.85 10.03 21.17
C LYS A 130 -15.30 9.79 19.73
N ILE A 131 -15.03 8.60 19.19
CA ILE A 131 -15.48 8.22 17.85
C ILE A 131 -17.01 8.14 17.79
N GLU A 132 -17.68 7.61 18.83
CA GLU A 132 -19.14 7.62 18.93
C GLU A 132 -19.73 9.03 18.80
N LYS A 133 -19.10 10.03 19.45
CA LYS A 133 -19.53 11.44 19.31
C LYS A 133 -19.38 11.94 17.89
N ILE A 134 -18.32 11.51 17.16
CA ILE A 134 -18.11 11.88 15.76
C ILE A 134 -19.16 11.19 14.88
N LEU A 135 -19.46 9.91 15.11
CA LEU A 135 -20.49 9.18 14.37
C LEU A 135 -21.88 9.81 14.59
N ASN A 136 -22.24 10.08 15.85
CA ASN A 136 -23.54 10.67 16.20
C ASN A 136 -23.76 12.05 15.56
N ARG A 137 -22.76 12.95 15.58
CA ARG A 137 -22.91 14.29 14.98
C ARG A 137 -22.94 14.29 13.44
N ASN A 138 -22.60 13.14 12.82
CA ASN A 138 -22.71 12.92 11.38
C ASN A 138 -23.87 11.96 11.02
N ASP A 139 -24.80 11.70 11.95
CA ASP A 139 -25.97 10.83 11.77
C ASP A 139 -25.63 9.40 11.35
N ILE A 140 -24.44 8.90 11.70
CA ILE A 140 -23.99 7.54 11.39
C ILE A 140 -24.47 6.58 12.49
N LYS A 141 -25.30 5.61 12.11
CA LYS A 141 -25.80 4.58 13.01
C LYS A 141 -24.72 3.57 13.40
N PHE A 142 -24.62 3.28 14.68
CA PHE A 142 -23.73 2.24 15.21
C PHE A 142 -24.42 1.49 16.36
N LYS A 143 -23.86 0.35 16.72
CA LYS A 143 -24.29 -0.45 17.89
C LYS A 143 -23.10 -0.64 18.82
N VAL A 144 -23.30 -0.41 20.10
CA VAL A 144 -22.29 -0.71 21.13
C VAL A 144 -22.39 -2.19 21.50
N LYS A 145 -21.24 -2.83 21.71
CA LYS A 145 -21.10 -4.16 22.29
C LYS A 145 -20.12 -4.12 23.46
N GLU A 146 -20.54 -4.54 24.62
CA GLU A 146 -19.74 -4.57 25.85
C GLU A 146 -18.79 -5.77 25.91
N ASP A 147 -19.11 -6.85 25.20
CA ASP A 147 -18.23 -8.02 25.06
C ASP A 147 -18.06 -8.36 23.57
N PHE A 148 -16.88 -8.11 23.04
CA PHE A 148 -16.49 -8.50 21.70
C PHE A 148 -15.19 -9.30 21.76
N GLN A 149 -15.29 -10.63 21.64
CA GLN A 149 -14.15 -11.55 21.67
C GLN A 149 -13.29 -11.44 22.96
N GLY A 150 -13.94 -11.25 24.11
CA GLY A 150 -13.26 -11.04 25.38
C GLY A 150 -12.71 -9.63 25.59
N ASN A 151 -12.98 -8.69 24.66
CA ASN A 151 -12.65 -7.28 24.82
C ASN A 151 -13.85 -6.53 25.41
N HIS A 152 -13.60 -5.66 26.37
CA HIS A 152 -14.61 -5.04 27.23
C HIS A 152 -15.52 -4.02 26.52
N TYR A 153 -15.15 -3.54 25.32
CA TYR A 153 -15.93 -2.50 24.64
C TYR A 153 -15.68 -2.46 23.14
N SER A 154 -16.72 -2.38 22.36
CA SER A 154 -16.62 -2.17 20.92
C SER A 154 -17.81 -1.43 20.34
N ILE A 155 -17.63 -0.83 19.18
CA ILE A 155 -18.72 -0.34 18.32
C ILE A 155 -18.76 -1.11 17.02
N LYS A 156 -19.96 -1.32 16.52
CA LYS A 156 -20.25 -2.00 15.25
C LYS A 156 -20.95 -1.04 14.31
N VAL A 157 -20.49 -0.97 13.08
CA VAL A 157 -21.18 -0.28 11.98
C VAL A 157 -21.56 -1.26 10.88
N GLU A 158 -22.59 -0.87 10.12
CA GLU A 158 -23.09 -1.55 8.94
C GLU A 158 -22.62 -0.79 7.68
N ASP A 159 -23.08 -1.19 6.48
CA ASP A 159 -22.73 -0.59 5.20
C ASP A 159 -21.23 -0.59 4.87
N THR A 160 -20.54 -1.60 5.37
CA THR A 160 -19.15 -1.92 5.04
C THR A 160 -19.10 -3.20 4.23
N PHE A 161 -17.98 -3.45 3.56
CA PHE A 161 -17.82 -4.66 2.75
C PHE A 161 -16.36 -5.06 2.63
N VAL A 162 -16.15 -6.23 2.05
CA VAL A 162 -14.84 -6.78 1.77
C VAL A 162 -14.76 -7.20 0.31
N ILE A 163 -13.55 -7.17 -0.24
CA ILE A 163 -13.28 -7.57 -1.62
C ILE A 163 -11.99 -8.37 -1.72
N ASN A 164 -11.81 -9.11 -2.80
CA ASN A 164 -10.50 -9.52 -3.26
C ASN A 164 -9.87 -8.36 -4.05
N PRO A 165 -8.85 -7.68 -3.51
CA PRO A 165 -8.30 -6.48 -4.13
C PRO A 165 -7.60 -6.75 -5.47
N VAL A 166 -7.04 -7.95 -5.68
CA VAL A 166 -6.43 -8.34 -6.95
C VAL A 166 -7.49 -8.48 -8.04
N LYS A 167 -8.58 -9.20 -7.75
CA LYS A 167 -9.68 -9.35 -8.70
C LYS A 167 -10.35 -8.01 -9.02
N TYR A 168 -10.47 -7.13 -8.02
CA TYR A 168 -11.00 -5.78 -8.23
C TYR A 168 -10.13 -4.99 -9.23
N LEU A 169 -8.81 -4.95 -9.02
CA LEU A 169 -7.89 -4.24 -9.93
C LEU A 169 -7.91 -4.83 -11.34
N LEU A 170 -7.90 -6.16 -11.46
CA LEU A 170 -7.91 -6.82 -12.77
C LEU A 170 -9.23 -6.59 -13.51
N GLY A 171 -10.36 -6.66 -12.80
CA GLY A 171 -11.66 -6.36 -13.38
C GLY A 171 -11.79 -4.90 -13.80
N LEU A 172 -11.28 -3.96 -13.01
CA LEU A 172 -11.28 -2.55 -13.36
C LEU A 172 -10.35 -2.27 -14.56
N LYS A 173 -9.14 -2.87 -14.59
CA LYS A 173 -8.26 -2.83 -15.76
C LYS A 173 -8.95 -3.31 -17.03
N GLU A 174 -9.66 -4.43 -16.97
CA GLU A 174 -10.37 -4.98 -18.12
C GLU A 174 -11.42 -4.01 -18.67
N LYS A 175 -12.18 -3.37 -17.77
CA LYS A 175 -13.19 -2.37 -18.17
C LYS A 175 -12.57 -1.13 -18.79
N LEU A 176 -11.45 -0.66 -18.24
CA LEU A 176 -10.74 0.52 -18.73
C LEU A 176 -9.99 0.28 -20.05
N SER A 177 -9.58 -0.95 -20.36
CA SER A 177 -8.72 -1.25 -21.51
C SER A 177 -9.31 -0.91 -22.88
N LYS A 178 -10.60 -0.59 -22.95
CA LYS A 178 -11.28 -0.13 -24.17
C LYS A 178 -11.15 1.39 -24.40
N GLU A 179 -10.92 2.15 -23.34
CA GLU A 179 -10.99 3.61 -23.35
C GLU A 179 -9.64 4.26 -22.94
N VAL A 180 -8.80 3.50 -22.24
CA VAL A 180 -7.54 3.96 -21.65
C VAL A 180 -6.36 3.11 -22.13
N LYS A 181 -5.26 3.74 -22.55
CA LYS A 181 -4.02 3.05 -22.89
C LYS A 181 -3.33 2.59 -21.60
N ILE A 182 -3.06 1.29 -21.46
CA ILE A 182 -2.46 0.72 -20.24
C ILE A 182 -1.19 -0.06 -20.60
N TYR A 183 -0.06 0.36 -20.04
CA TYR A 183 1.24 -0.29 -20.21
C TYR A 183 1.76 -0.82 -18.89
N GLU A 184 2.06 -2.11 -18.85
CA GLU A 184 2.73 -2.82 -17.74
C GLU A 184 4.22 -2.99 -18.04
N ASN A 185 5.04 -3.27 -17.02
CA ASN A 185 6.51 -3.38 -17.15
C ASN A 185 7.14 -2.13 -17.80
N SER A 186 6.57 -0.97 -17.52
CA SER A 186 6.91 0.32 -18.11
C SER A 186 7.28 1.27 -16.97
N ILE A 187 8.59 1.40 -16.71
CA ILE A 187 9.13 2.06 -15.52
C ILE A 187 9.40 3.52 -15.83
N ALA A 188 8.69 4.44 -15.18
CA ALA A 188 9.04 5.86 -15.19
C ALA A 188 10.27 6.06 -14.28
N THR A 189 11.29 6.72 -14.81
CA THR A 189 12.56 6.97 -14.10
C THR A 189 12.79 8.44 -13.80
N ASP A 190 12.28 9.32 -14.65
CA ASP A 190 12.45 10.76 -14.54
C ASP A 190 11.40 11.51 -15.35
N PHE A 191 11.25 12.81 -15.13
CA PHE A 191 10.48 13.70 -15.99
C PHE A 191 11.03 15.13 -15.97
N ASP A 192 10.87 15.80 -17.11
CA ASP A 192 11.12 17.22 -17.29
C ASP A 192 9.81 17.94 -17.62
N TYR A 193 9.78 19.27 -17.41
CA TYR A 193 8.68 20.13 -17.87
C TYR A 193 9.23 21.16 -18.85
N LYS A 194 8.87 21.02 -20.12
CA LYS A 194 9.33 21.86 -21.23
C LYS A 194 8.16 22.14 -22.17
N GLU A 195 8.11 23.35 -22.71
CA GLU A 195 7.08 23.74 -23.69
C GLU A 195 5.64 23.46 -23.22
N ASN A 196 5.38 23.72 -21.94
CA ASN A 196 4.08 23.46 -21.28
C ASN A 196 3.65 21.98 -21.26
N LYS A 197 4.58 21.03 -21.45
CA LYS A 197 4.34 19.59 -21.38
C LYS A 197 5.32 18.89 -20.43
N PHE A 198 4.86 17.83 -19.79
CA PHE A 198 5.72 16.88 -19.11
C PHE A 198 6.33 15.93 -20.14
N ILE A 199 7.63 15.72 -20.07
CA ILE A 199 8.37 14.72 -20.85
C ILE A 199 8.87 13.67 -19.87
N THR A 200 8.15 12.56 -19.76
CA THR A 200 8.44 11.49 -18.81
C THR A 200 9.27 10.41 -19.48
N LYS A 201 10.43 10.06 -18.90
CA LYS A 201 11.27 8.95 -19.36
C LYS A 201 10.70 7.63 -18.82
N VAL A 202 10.40 6.70 -19.72
CA VAL A 202 9.78 5.39 -19.42
C VAL A 202 10.56 4.29 -20.13
N ASN A 203 11.31 3.47 -19.39
CA ASN A 203 12.29 2.54 -19.95
C ASN A 203 13.25 3.27 -20.90
N ASN A 204 13.27 2.92 -22.20
CA ASN A 204 14.08 3.55 -23.24
C ASN A 204 13.30 4.58 -24.07
N ASN A 205 12.03 4.87 -23.72
CA ASN A 205 11.12 5.72 -24.47
C ASN A 205 10.70 6.95 -23.66
N TYR A 206 9.96 7.86 -24.29
CA TYR A 206 9.42 9.07 -23.68
C TYR A 206 7.90 9.14 -23.87
N ILE A 207 7.22 9.67 -22.84
CA ILE A 207 5.81 10.02 -22.92
C ILE A 207 5.67 11.53 -22.72
N LYS A 208 5.07 12.24 -23.69
CA LYS A 208 4.69 13.65 -23.57
C LYS A 208 3.27 13.75 -23.06
N SER A 209 3.01 14.60 -22.05
CA SER A 209 1.66 14.79 -21.51
C SER A 209 1.42 16.21 -21.00
N ASN A 210 0.16 16.67 -21.05
CA ASN A 210 -0.24 17.96 -20.49
C ASN A 210 -0.43 17.87 -18.95
N TYR A 211 -0.89 16.71 -18.45
CA TYR A 211 -1.07 16.44 -17.04
C TYR A 211 -0.24 15.22 -16.63
N LEU A 212 0.42 15.31 -15.48
CA LEU A 212 1.17 14.21 -14.89
C LEU A 212 0.59 13.86 -13.50
N ILE A 213 0.21 12.59 -13.31
CA ILE A 213 -0.38 12.11 -12.06
C ILE A 213 0.48 10.99 -11.49
N VAL A 214 1.06 11.18 -10.30
CA VAL A 214 1.95 10.22 -9.66
C VAL A 214 1.22 9.51 -8.51
N THR A 215 0.92 8.21 -8.71
CA THR A 215 0.18 7.36 -7.77
C THR A 215 0.96 6.10 -7.36
N THR A 216 2.27 6.21 -7.30
CA THR A 216 3.21 5.09 -7.07
C THR A 216 3.29 4.61 -5.60
N GLY A 217 2.46 5.19 -4.73
CA GLY A 217 2.48 4.93 -3.29
C GLY A 217 3.56 5.72 -2.57
N TYR A 218 4.84 5.42 -2.77
CA TYR A 218 5.95 6.32 -2.44
C TYR A 218 6.47 6.92 -3.74
N PRO A 219 6.62 8.25 -3.83
CA PRO A 219 7.08 8.89 -5.07
C PRO A 219 8.46 8.36 -5.50
N PHE A 220 8.60 8.14 -6.79
CA PHE A 220 9.84 7.61 -7.36
C PHE A 220 10.97 8.65 -7.42
N LEU A 221 10.64 9.94 -7.45
CA LEU A 221 11.61 11.03 -7.29
C LEU A 221 11.60 11.52 -5.84
N VAL A 222 12.76 11.47 -5.19
CA VAL A 222 12.95 11.87 -3.78
C VAL A 222 12.57 13.33 -3.55
N SER A 223 12.86 14.20 -4.52
CA SER A 223 12.58 15.64 -4.48
C SER A 223 11.08 15.98 -4.59
N LEU A 224 10.25 15.04 -5.07
CA LEU A 224 8.85 15.31 -5.35
C LEU A 224 8.07 15.61 -4.06
N GLY A 225 7.65 16.87 -3.89
CA GLY A 225 6.84 17.32 -2.77
C GLY A 225 7.51 17.18 -1.39
N LEU A 226 8.84 16.98 -1.33
CA LEU A 226 9.58 16.75 -0.08
C LEU A 226 8.97 15.64 0.77
N ILE A 227 8.42 14.60 0.15
CA ILE A 227 7.71 13.49 0.82
C ILE A 227 8.57 12.82 1.92
N PRO A 228 9.90 12.60 1.77
CA PRO A 228 10.72 12.03 2.83
C PRO A 228 10.70 12.82 4.15
N PHE A 229 10.38 14.12 4.11
CA PHE A 229 10.25 14.97 5.29
C PHE A 229 8.81 15.06 5.82
N ARG A 230 7.85 14.43 5.15
CA ARG A 230 6.41 14.57 5.42
C ARG A 230 5.71 13.25 5.66
N ALA A 231 6.39 12.15 5.35
CA ALA A 231 5.85 10.80 5.47
C ALA A 231 6.97 9.81 5.83
N TYR A 232 6.59 8.71 6.43
CA TYR A 232 7.44 7.59 6.75
C TYR A 232 6.78 6.27 6.36
N ILE A 233 7.54 5.19 6.39
CA ILE A 233 7.06 3.88 5.96
C ILE A 233 6.96 2.96 7.18
N GLU A 234 5.83 2.28 7.32
CA GLU A 234 5.65 1.17 8.25
C GLU A 234 5.55 -0.15 7.49
N LYS A 235 6.00 -1.21 8.12
CA LYS A 235 5.92 -2.59 7.63
C LYS A 235 5.10 -3.42 8.60
N GLY A 236 4.15 -4.17 8.09
CA GLY A 236 3.33 -5.10 8.86
C GLY A 236 3.27 -6.48 8.20
N TYR A 237 2.91 -7.48 8.99
CA TYR A 237 2.72 -8.86 8.54
C TYR A 237 1.27 -9.28 8.71
N ILE A 238 0.80 -10.09 7.76
CA ILE A 238 -0.56 -10.61 7.73
C ILE A 238 -0.47 -12.12 7.69
N GLY A 239 -0.97 -12.76 8.75
CA GLY A 239 -1.14 -14.21 8.84
C GLY A 239 -2.46 -14.66 8.21
N VAL A 240 -2.41 -15.74 7.47
CA VAL A 240 -3.57 -16.41 6.87
C VAL A 240 -3.81 -17.71 7.62
N MET A 241 -5.02 -17.95 8.03
CA MET A 241 -5.43 -19.15 8.76
C MET A 241 -6.70 -19.72 8.16
N ASP A 242 -6.83 -21.03 8.19
CA ASP A 242 -8.12 -21.68 7.90
C ASP A 242 -9.13 -21.33 8.98
N ASN A 243 -10.38 -21.11 8.60
CA ASN A 243 -11.49 -20.89 9.51
C ASN A 243 -12.64 -21.87 9.19
N ASP A 244 -13.39 -22.24 10.22
CA ASP A 244 -14.48 -23.24 10.16
C ASP A 244 -15.78 -22.74 10.80
N LYS A 245 -15.85 -21.44 11.14
CA LYS A 245 -16.91 -20.91 12.01
C LYS A 245 -17.88 -19.94 11.35
N ASN A 246 -17.95 -19.88 10.01
CA ASN A 246 -18.85 -19.01 9.24
C ASN A 246 -19.01 -17.59 9.80
N LYS A 247 -17.86 -16.93 10.07
CA LYS A 247 -17.84 -15.58 10.62
C LYS A 247 -17.82 -14.54 9.51
N LYS A 248 -18.76 -13.59 9.56
CA LYS A 248 -18.90 -12.52 8.55
C LYS A 248 -18.72 -11.14 9.17
N TYR A 249 -17.49 -10.82 9.56
CA TYR A 249 -17.16 -9.47 10.05
C TYR A 249 -15.69 -9.14 9.80
N ASN A 250 -15.39 -7.89 9.89
CA ASN A 250 -14.02 -7.42 10.04
C ASN A 250 -13.90 -6.57 11.30
N ALA A 251 -12.70 -6.49 11.85
CA ALA A 251 -12.47 -5.72 13.05
C ALA A 251 -11.09 -5.09 13.04
N ILE A 252 -10.94 -4.00 13.79
CA ILE A 252 -9.67 -3.36 14.08
C ILE A 252 -9.68 -2.86 15.53
N SER A 253 -8.55 -2.92 16.21
CA SER A 253 -8.42 -2.33 17.53
C SER A 253 -8.34 -0.79 17.45
N ALA A 254 -8.82 -0.09 18.48
CA ALA A 254 -8.87 1.36 18.52
C ALA A 254 -7.47 2.02 18.49
N ASN A 255 -6.42 1.30 18.86
CA ASN A 255 -5.03 1.72 18.71
C ASN A 255 -4.45 1.38 17.32
N GLY A 256 -5.15 0.56 16.52
CA GLY A 256 -4.73 0.12 15.19
C GLY A 256 -3.73 -1.04 15.19
N ASN A 257 -3.44 -1.63 16.37
CA ASN A 257 -2.45 -2.69 16.48
C ASN A 257 -2.97 -4.02 15.95
N GLU A 258 -4.26 -4.32 16.11
CA GLU A 258 -4.85 -5.59 15.66
C GLU A 258 -5.88 -5.38 14.56
N SER A 259 -5.83 -6.23 13.56
CA SER A 259 -6.72 -6.20 12.41
C SER A 259 -7.16 -7.61 12.03
N ILE A 260 -8.47 -7.82 11.95
CA ILE A 260 -9.10 -9.11 11.69
C ILE A 260 -9.99 -8.99 10.46
N ARG A 261 -10.00 -10.04 9.64
CA ARG A 261 -10.96 -10.21 8.55
C ARG A 261 -11.27 -11.67 8.32
N PHE A 262 -12.53 -11.99 8.08
CA PHE A 262 -12.97 -13.29 7.57
C PHE A 262 -13.40 -13.16 6.12
N PHE A 263 -13.18 -14.20 5.31
CA PHE A 263 -13.61 -14.22 3.90
C PHE A 263 -13.71 -15.66 3.37
N LEU A 264 -14.51 -15.82 2.32
CA LEU A 264 -14.62 -17.06 1.54
C LEU A 264 -13.79 -16.92 0.24
N ASP A 265 -13.03 -17.95 -0.11
CA ASP A 265 -12.44 -18.05 -1.44
C ASP A 265 -13.46 -18.60 -2.47
N ASP A 266 -13.03 -18.70 -3.74
CA ASP A 266 -13.90 -19.18 -4.83
C ASP A 266 -14.35 -20.64 -4.67
N SER A 267 -13.67 -21.42 -3.85
CA SER A 267 -14.04 -22.81 -3.53
C SER A 267 -15.01 -22.92 -2.37
N GLY A 268 -15.38 -21.78 -1.72
CA GLY A 268 -16.18 -21.75 -0.51
C GLY A 268 -15.38 -22.05 0.76
N LYS A 269 -14.06 -22.18 0.67
CA LYS A 269 -13.21 -22.34 1.85
C LYS A 269 -13.08 -21.03 2.59
N GLU A 270 -13.33 -21.08 3.91
CA GLU A 270 -13.27 -19.91 4.77
C GLU A 270 -11.85 -19.72 5.33
N TYR A 271 -11.45 -18.43 5.38
CA TYR A 271 -10.16 -18.00 5.92
C TYR A 271 -10.33 -16.86 6.92
N MET A 272 -9.40 -16.79 7.85
CA MET A 272 -9.18 -15.64 8.71
C MET A 272 -7.85 -14.99 8.34
N LEU A 273 -7.86 -13.68 8.15
CA LEU A 273 -6.66 -12.85 8.12
C LEU A 273 -6.51 -12.18 9.47
N TYR A 274 -5.31 -12.21 9.99
CA TYR A 274 -4.94 -11.52 11.22
C TYR A 274 -3.63 -10.78 11.03
N SER A 275 -3.59 -9.55 11.50
CA SER A 275 -2.38 -8.74 11.55
C SER A 275 -2.29 -8.12 12.93
N ASN A 276 -1.15 -8.23 13.57
CA ASN A 276 -0.82 -7.51 14.77
C ASN A 276 0.25 -6.50 14.43
N PHE A 277 -0.03 -5.29 14.74
CA PHE A 277 0.68 -4.05 14.50
C PHE A 277 1.70 -4.00 13.33
N SER A 278 1.93 -2.81 12.84
CA SER A 278 3.04 -2.42 12.00
C SER A 278 3.99 -1.51 12.78
N ASP A 279 5.25 -1.51 12.45
CA ASP A 279 6.21 -0.55 13.01
C ASP A 279 7.00 0.12 11.89
N LYS A 280 7.69 1.19 12.23
CA LYS A 280 8.57 1.90 11.33
C LYS A 280 9.56 0.94 10.69
N LEU A 281 9.74 1.06 9.39
CA LEU A 281 10.50 0.11 8.58
C LEU A 281 11.89 -0.20 9.15
N TYR A 282 12.60 0.81 9.66
CA TYR A 282 13.94 0.64 10.24
C TYR A 282 13.96 -0.14 11.57
N LYS A 283 12.83 -0.23 12.29
CA LYS A 283 12.69 -1.06 13.49
C LYS A 283 12.33 -2.51 13.15
N CYS A 284 11.74 -2.75 11.98
CA CYS A 284 11.35 -4.06 11.49
C CYS A 284 12.51 -4.85 10.88
N MET A 285 13.75 -4.65 11.35
CA MET A 285 14.94 -5.33 10.83
C MET A 285 14.95 -6.83 11.17
N ASN A 286 14.36 -7.22 12.31
CA ASN A 286 14.18 -8.61 12.68
C ASN A 286 12.79 -9.12 12.25
N ASN A 287 12.72 -9.62 11.03
CA ASN A 287 11.46 -10.13 10.46
C ASN A 287 10.98 -11.41 11.16
N GLU A 288 11.86 -12.16 11.78
CA GLU A 288 11.55 -13.43 12.46
C GLU A 288 10.78 -13.16 13.74
N ASP A 289 11.23 -12.24 14.59
CA ASP A 289 10.55 -11.90 15.84
C ASP A 289 9.11 -11.45 15.61
N MET A 290 8.87 -10.59 14.61
CA MET A 290 7.52 -10.12 14.26
C MET A 290 6.62 -11.27 13.81
N THR A 291 7.15 -12.23 13.09
CA THR A 291 6.36 -13.37 12.62
C THR A 291 6.14 -14.41 13.69
N GLU A 292 7.09 -14.61 14.60
CA GLU A 292 6.90 -15.48 15.77
C GLU A 292 5.88 -14.87 16.73
N GLU A 293 5.90 -13.58 17.00
CA GLU A 293 4.87 -12.90 17.77
C GLU A 293 3.49 -13.06 17.14
N LEU A 294 3.39 -12.89 15.80
CA LEU A 294 2.14 -13.11 15.09
C LEU A 294 1.63 -14.56 15.24
N LYS A 295 2.51 -15.55 15.15
CA LYS A 295 2.18 -16.96 15.33
C LYS A 295 1.76 -17.25 16.77
N TRP A 296 2.47 -16.70 17.75
CA TRP A 296 2.15 -16.86 19.16
C TRP A 296 0.76 -16.28 19.48
N LYS A 297 0.50 -15.03 19.11
CA LYS A 297 -0.80 -14.37 19.33
C LYS A 297 -1.96 -15.13 18.68
N THR A 298 -1.79 -15.56 17.42
CA THR A 298 -2.86 -16.31 16.75
C THR A 298 -3.14 -17.66 17.41
N LYS A 299 -2.11 -18.32 17.94
CA LYS A 299 -2.29 -19.56 18.70
C LYS A 299 -2.93 -19.30 20.07
N ALA A 300 -2.46 -18.29 20.80
CA ALA A 300 -2.94 -17.98 22.14
C ALA A 300 -4.40 -17.48 22.14
N VAL A 301 -4.74 -16.52 21.25
CA VAL A 301 -6.05 -15.85 21.24
C VAL A 301 -7.10 -16.63 20.45
N TYR A 302 -6.73 -17.21 19.31
CA TYR A 302 -7.69 -17.82 18.38
C TYR A 302 -7.56 -19.34 18.30
N ASN A 303 -6.57 -19.95 18.97
CA ASN A 303 -6.21 -21.36 18.88
C ASN A 303 -6.03 -21.84 17.41
N LYS A 304 -5.48 -20.97 16.55
CA LYS A 304 -5.30 -21.23 15.12
C LYS A 304 -3.83 -21.25 14.72
N LYS A 305 -3.50 -22.11 13.74
CA LYS A 305 -2.18 -22.18 13.13
C LYS A 305 -2.18 -21.36 11.84
N ILE A 306 -1.16 -20.54 11.67
CA ILE A 306 -0.96 -19.79 10.42
C ILE A 306 -0.53 -20.74 9.31
N SER A 307 -1.22 -20.70 8.18
CA SER A 307 -0.92 -21.47 6.97
C SER A 307 0.03 -20.74 6.03
N SER A 308 -0.03 -19.42 5.99
CA SER A 308 0.90 -18.57 5.23
C SER A 308 0.99 -17.16 5.81
N ILE A 309 2.11 -16.48 5.55
CA ILE A 309 2.32 -15.09 5.97
C ILE A 309 2.75 -14.29 4.73
N TYR A 310 2.23 -13.08 4.62
CA TYR A 310 2.74 -12.08 3.68
C TYR A 310 2.90 -10.71 4.37
N SER A 311 3.74 -9.87 3.84
CA SER A 311 3.99 -8.53 4.41
C SER A 311 3.53 -7.44 3.47
N ASN A 312 3.10 -6.32 4.05
CA ASN A 312 2.84 -5.08 3.34
C ASN A 312 3.66 -3.94 3.94
N THR A 313 3.87 -2.90 3.15
CA THR A 313 4.46 -1.64 3.61
C THR A 313 3.54 -0.51 3.22
N ASP A 314 3.21 0.33 4.18
CA ASP A 314 2.34 1.48 3.98
C ASP A 314 3.07 2.79 4.25
N VAL A 315 2.68 3.83 3.53
CA VAL A 315 3.21 5.19 3.71
C VAL A 315 2.28 5.94 4.65
N TYR A 316 2.84 6.43 5.73
CA TYR A 316 2.16 7.20 6.75
C TYR A 316 2.61 8.65 6.72
N THR A 317 1.69 9.58 6.57
CA THR A 317 1.96 10.99 6.84
C THR A 317 2.03 11.24 8.34
N PHE A 318 2.74 12.27 8.77
CA PHE A 318 2.84 12.58 10.22
C PHE A 318 1.52 13.09 10.82
N ASP A 319 0.61 13.58 10.00
CA ASP A 319 -0.74 13.98 10.40
C ASP A 319 -1.82 12.95 10.07
N LYS A 320 -1.42 11.77 9.51
CA LYS A 320 -2.27 10.64 9.15
C LYS A 320 -3.32 10.92 8.06
N ILE A 321 -3.32 12.11 7.46
CA ILE A 321 -4.17 12.45 6.31
C ILE A 321 -3.35 12.26 5.02
N PRO A 322 -3.89 11.64 3.97
CA PRO A 322 -3.20 11.51 2.69
C PRO A 322 -2.79 12.87 2.09
N LEU A 323 -1.70 12.86 1.34
CA LEU A 323 -1.29 13.97 0.48
C LEU A 323 -1.83 13.70 -0.92
N SER A 324 -2.88 14.44 -1.31
CA SER A 324 -3.58 14.17 -2.58
C SER A 324 -4.07 15.45 -3.24
N GLY A 325 -3.79 15.58 -4.53
CA GLY A 325 -4.19 16.73 -5.32
C GLY A 325 -3.03 17.33 -6.10
N GLU A 326 -3.20 18.55 -6.54
CA GLU A 326 -2.22 19.31 -7.32
C GLU A 326 -1.05 19.76 -6.44
N LEU A 327 0.15 19.31 -6.80
CA LEU A 327 1.40 19.68 -6.14
C LEU A 327 2.03 20.92 -6.79
N TYR A 328 2.13 20.91 -8.11
CA TYR A 328 2.52 22.02 -8.97
C TYR A 328 1.56 22.06 -10.16
N SER A 329 1.59 23.12 -10.95
CA SER A 329 0.70 23.26 -12.12
C SER A 329 0.67 21.99 -12.96
N ASN A 330 -0.50 21.37 -13.10
CA ASN A 330 -0.78 20.16 -13.84
C ASN A 330 -0.02 18.89 -13.36
N LEU A 331 0.72 18.97 -12.25
CA LEU A 331 1.37 17.85 -11.59
C LEU A 331 0.61 17.46 -10.32
N TYR A 332 0.08 16.26 -10.31
CA TYR A 332 -0.73 15.72 -9.21
C TYR A 332 -0.02 14.57 -8.52
N ILE A 333 -0.20 14.46 -7.21
CA ILE A 333 0.31 13.33 -6.42
C ILE A 333 -0.80 12.73 -5.56
N ALA A 334 -0.64 11.45 -5.21
CA ALA A 334 -1.44 10.80 -4.20
C ALA A 334 -0.61 9.76 -3.44
N THR A 335 -0.45 9.97 -2.11
CA THR A 335 0.37 9.14 -1.23
C THR A 335 -0.05 9.29 0.24
N GLY A 336 0.54 8.47 1.13
CA GLY A 336 0.37 8.64 2.57
C GLY A 336 -0.94 8.07 3.12
N TYR A 337 -1.36 6.89 2.67
CA TYR A 337 -2.67 6.32 3.00
C TYR A 337 -2.78 5.68 4.39
N SER A 338 -1.69 5.61 5.14
CA SER A 338 -1.65 5.21 6.55
C SER A 338 -2.39 3.88 6.84
N GLY A 339 -2.16 2.84 6.02
CA GLY A 339 -2.77 1.53 6.14
C GLY A 339 -4.16 1.37 5.49
N TRP A 340 -4.84 2.46 5.11
CA TRP A 340 -6.19 2.45 4.54
C TRP A 340 -6.20 2.77 3.03
N GLY A 341 -5.33 2.07 2.29
CA GLY A 341 -5.09 2.36 0.87
C GLY A 341 -6.30 2.21 -0.05
N LEU A 342 -7.27 1.34 0.25
CA LEU A 342 -8.45 1.16 -0.62
C LEU A 342 -9.33 2.41 -0.61
N THR A 343 -9.71 2.88 0.57
CA THR A 343 -10.59 4.06 0.71
C THR A 343 -9.82 5.36 0.46
N ASN A 344 -8.65 5.55 1.11
CA ASN A 344 -7.83 6.74 0.90
C ASN A 344 -7.36 6.88 -0.56
N GLY A 345 -7.04 5.77 -1.24
CA GLY A 345 -6.69 5.79 -2.66
C GLY A 345 -7.85 6.17 -3.57
N SER A 346 -9.06 5.72 -3.24
CA SER A 346 -10.27 6.01 -4.03
C SER A 346 -10.74 7.45 -3.88
N ILE A 347 -10.72 8.02 -2.64
CA ILE A 347 -11.05 9.44 -2.47
C ILE A 347 -9.97 10.35 -3.06
N SER A 348 -8.70 9.95 -2.98
CA SER A 348 -7.60 10.67 -3.65
C SER A 348 -7.80 10.74 -5.16
N ALA A 349 -8.22 9.64 -5.77
CA ALA A 349 -8.56 9.59 -7.18
C ALA A 349 -9.70 10.56 -7.53
N LYS A 350 -10.74 10.62 -6.70
CA LYS A 350 -11.87 11.54 -6.89
C LYS A 350 -11.41 13.00 -6.79
N ILE A 351 -10.62 13.36 -5.77
CA ILE A 351 -10.07 14.71 -5.58
C ILE A 351 -9.26 15.17 -6.80
N ILE A 352 -8.37 14.30 -7.30
CA ILE A 352 -7.53 14.60 -8.47
C ILE A 352 -8.39 14.76 -9.72
N SER A 353 -9.31 13.83 -9.95
CA SER A 353 -10.16 13.86 -11.14
C SER A 353 -11.09 15.07 -11.17
N ASP A 354 -11.67 15.43 -10.01
CA ASP A 354 -12.49 16.62 -9.89
C ASP A 354 -11.68 17.89 -10.19
N SER A 355 -10.44 17.96 -9.68
CA SER A 355 -9.56 19.10 -9.95
C SER A 355 -9.25 19.26 -11.44
N ILE A 356 -8.97 18.16 -12.15
CA ILE A 356 -8.68 18.16 -13.60
C ILE A 356 -9.94 18.50 -14.42
N ASN A 357 -11.12 18.08 -13.95
CA ASN A 357 -12.39 18.38 -14.59
C ASN A 357 -12.95 19.76 -14.24
N GLY A 358 -12.30 20.52 -13.35
CA GLY A 358 -12.78 21.83 -12.89
C GLY A 358 -13.93 21.76 -11.90
N TYR A 359 -14.20 20.59 -11.31
CA TYR A 359 -15.24 20.43 -10.30
C TYR A 359 -14.74 20.82 -8.91
N GLN A 360 -15.64 21.39 -8.10
CA GLN A 360 -15.35 21.62 -6.69
C GLN A 360 -15.36 20.28 -5.93
N ASN A 361 -14.42 20.13 -5.00
CA ASN A 361 -14.35 18.97 -4.12
C ASN A 361 -14.11 19.43 -2.68
N GLN A 362 -15.04 19.11 -1.78
CA GLN A 362 -15.02 19.56 -0.38
C GLN A 362 -13.82 19.06 0.41
N TYR A 363 -13.18 17.97 -0.01
CA TYR A 363 -12.01 17.39 0.66
C TYR A 363 -10.68 17.97 0.17
N LYS A 364 -10.67 18.71 -0.95
CA LYS A 364 -9.46 19.25 -1.60
C LYS A 364 -8.55 19.99 -0.61
N LYS A 365 -9.12 20.80 0.27
CA LYS A 365 -8.36 21.58 1.27
C LYS A 365 -7.68 20.69 2.29
N THR A 366 -8.40 19.71 2.85
CA THR A 366 -7.89 18.79 3.89
C THR A 366 -6.81 17.86 3.36
N PHE A 367 -6.97 17.37 2.13
CA PHE A 367 -6.04 16.44 1.49
C PHE A 367 -4.90 17.13 0.73
N ASN A 368 -4.92 18.47 0.63
CA ASN A 368 -3.96 19.25 -0.18
C ASN A 368 -2.52 18.81 0.06
N PRO A 369 -1.78 18.40 -1.01
CA PRO A 369 -0.39 18.00 -0.87
C PRO A 369 0.55 19.15 -0.46
N ASN A 370 0.14 20.39 -0.63
CA ASN A 370 0.91 21.59 -0.25
C ASN A 370 0.63 22.07 1.18
N ARG A 371 -0.27 21.39 1.96
CA ARG A 371 -0.53 21.74 3.34
C ARG A 371 0.72 21.59 4.21
N LYS A 372 0.91 22.48 5.17
CA LYS A 372 2.00 22.38 6.15
C LYS A 372 1.73 21.20 7.09
N THR A 373 2.52 20.16 7.02
CA THR A 373 2.40 18.99 7.91
C THR A 373 3.77 18.44 8.27
N GLY A 374 3.97 18.21 9.56
CA GLY A 374 4.97 17.31 10.13
C GLY A 374 6.44 17.49 9.75
N ILE A 375 6.87 18.58 9.10
CA ILE A 375 8.24 18.75 8.59
C ILE A 375 9.28 18.56 9.71
N PHE A 376 9.04 19.13 10.89
CA PHE A 376 9.95 18.94 12.02
C PHE A 376 10.00 17.48 12.50
N LYS A 377 8.85 16.80 12.57
CA LYS A 377 8.81 15.36 12.88
C LYS A 377 9.52 14.53 11.80
N GLY A 378 9.41 14.95 10.56
CA GLY A 378 10.12 14.35 9.44
C GLY A 378 11.63 14.50 9.52
N LEU A 379 12.11 15.64 9.96
CA LEU A 379 13.54 15.86 10.18
C LEU A 379 14.09 14.92 11.27
N LEU A 380 13.41 14.83 12.42
CA LEU A 380 13.77 13.90 13.49
C LEU A 380 13.75 12.44 13.02
N HIS A 381 12.71 12.05 12.29
CA HIS A 381 12.59 10.69 11.73
C HIS A 381 13.73 10.36 10.75
N ASN A 382 14.12 11.30 9.90
CA ASN A 382 15.25 11.10 8.98
C ASN A 382 16.58 11.00 9.73
N MET A 383 16.76 11.71 10.83
CA MET A 383 17.94 11.54 11.72
C MET A 383 17.96 10.13 12.33
N GLU A 384 16.83 9.63 12.86
CA GLU A 384 16.73 8.26 13.36
C GLU A 384 17.02 7.23 12.24
N SER A 385 16.50 7.43 11.05
CA SER A 385 16.76 6.56 9.90
C SER A 385 18.23 6.60 9.46
N LEU A 386 18.88 7.74 9.55
CA LEU A 386 20.32 7.90 9.25
C LEU A 386 21.18 7.14 10.24
N THR A 387 20.86 7.15 11.54
CA THR A 387 21.61 6.37 12.55
C THR A 387 21.51 4.87 12.27
N VAL A 388 20.33 4.39 11.88
CA VAL A 388 20.12 2.99 11.47
C VAL A 388 20.89 2.67 10.19
N TYR A 389 20.88 3.57 9.21
CA TYR A 389 21.66 3.44 7.98
C TYR A 389 23.16 3.31 8.27
N LEU A 390 23.70 4.16 9.13
CA LEU A 390 25.13 4.12 9.51
C LEU A 390 25.47 2.83 10.28
N SER A 391 24.60 2.40 11.20
CA SER A 391 24.80 1.16 11.94
C SER A 391 24.69 -0.09 11.07
N SER A 392 23.83 -0.08 10.05
CA SER A 392 23.70 -1.21 9.11
C SER A 392 24.95 -1.45 8.26
N LYS A 393 25.76 -0.40 8.03
CA LYS A 393 27.06 -0.54 7.36
C LYS A 393 28.09 -1.34 8.17
N LEU A 394 27.92 -1.40 9.49
CA LEU A 394 28.87 -2.02 10.43
C LEU A 394 28.48 -3.47 10.81
N LYS A 395 27.26 -3.91 10.52
CA LYS A 395 26.80 -5.26 10.88
C LYS A 395 27.06 -6.25 9.75
N LYS A 396 27.66 -7.40 10.10
CA LYS A 396 27.60 -8.61 9.28
C LYS A 396 26.19 -9.19 9.46
N GLU A 397 25.41 -9.28 8.40
CA GLU A 397 24.08 -9.85 8.45
C GLU A 397 24.10 -11.29 7.95
N GLU A 398 23.84 -12.22 8.85
CA GLU A 398 23.49 -13.61 8.54
C GLU A 398 22.02 -13.83 8.93
N GLN A 399 21.18 -14.23 8.00
CA GLN A 399 19.78 -14.58 8.26
C GLN A 399 19.44 -15.93 7.60
N GLY A 400 19.54 -16.99 8.38
CA GLY A 400 19.27 -18.33 7.89
C GLY A 400 20.23 -18.70 6.74
N ASN A 401 19.67 -19.02 5.55
CA ASN A 401 20.45 -19.38 4.36
C ASN A 401 20.89 -18.13 3.54
N ALA A 402 20.79 -16.93 4.09
CA ALA A 402 21.22 -15.71 3.42
C ALA A 402 22.29 -14.98 4.23
N TYR A 403 23.32 -14.51 3.54
CA TYR A 403 24.38 -13.72 4.15
C TYR A 403 24.92 -12.65 3.18
N VAL A 404 25.58 -11.65 3.75
CA VAL A 404 26.23 -10.57 3.00
C VAL A 404 27.75 -10.77 3.09
N TYR A 405 28.42 -10.63 1.95
CA TYR A 405 29.89 -10.70 1.86
C TYR A 405 30.41 -9.54 1.00
N GLU A 406 31.69 -9.22 1.15
CA GLU A 406 32.35 -8.20 0.37
C GLU A 406 33.48 -8.82 -0.47
N LYS A 407 33.51 -8.47 -1.76
CA LYS A 407 34.56 -8.85 -2.68
C LYS A 407 34.88 -7.64 -3.56
N ASP A 408 36.16 -7.33 -3.72
CA ASP A 408 36.65 -6.21 -4.53
C ASP A 408 35.97 -4.85 -4.16
N ASN A 409 35.79 -4.57 -2.87
CA ASN A 409 35.07 -3.40 -2.33
C ASN A 409 33.58 -3.30 -2.73
N ILE A 410 33.01 -4.38 -3.22
CA ILE A 410 31.59 -4.48 -3.58
C ILE A 410 30.89 -5.43 -2.61
N LYS A 411 29.76 -4.98 -2.03
CA LYS A 411 28.94 -5.83 -1.17
C LYS A 411 27.94 -6.61 -1.98
N TYR A 412 27.91 -7.90 -1.72
CA TYR A 412 27.00 -8.86 -2.34
C TYR A 412 26.10 -9.50 -1.28
N GLY A 413 24.84 -9.71 -1.62
CA GLY A 413 23.94 -10.58 -0.88
C GLY A 413 23.85 -11.94 -1.56
N LYS A 414 24.01 -13.02 -0.79
CA LYS A 414 23.87 -14.40 -1.27
C LYS A 414 22.75 -15.08 -0.51
N TYR A 415 21.89 -15.77 -1.23
CA TYR A 415 20.84 -16.62 -0.68
C TYR A 415 20.93 -18.00 -1.30
N ILE A 416 20.82 -19.05 -0.48
CA ILE A 416 20.78 -20.45 -0.93
C ILE A 416 19.34 -20.94 -0.77
N ASP A 417 18.73 -21.35 -1.85
CA ASP A 417 17.34 -21.79 -1.85
C ASP A 417 17.19 -23.25 -1.36
N SER A 418 15.96 -23.75 -1.30
CA SER A 418 15.65 -25.13 -0.87
C SER A 418 16.12 -26.23 -1.83
N LYS A 419 16.61 -25.86 -3.00
CA LYS A 419 17.21 -26.78 -4.00
C LYS A 419 18.72 -26.69 -4.01
N ASN A 420 19.34 -25.99 -3.07
CA ASN A 420 20.75 -25.63 -3.02
C ASN A 420 21.23 -24.76 -4.20
N GLU A 421 20.31 -24.03 -4.87
CA GLU A 421 20.67 -23.05 -5.88
C GLU A 421 21.12 -21.75 -5.23
N GLU A 422 22.22 -21.18 -5.73
CA GLU A 422 22.78 -19.92 -5.22
C GLU A 422 22.24 -18.73 -6.00
N HIS A 423 21.70 -17.76 -5.27
CA HIS A 423 21.22 -16.48 -5.81
C HIS A 423 22.09 -15.34 -5.28
N ILE A 424 22.74 -14.61 -6.16
CA ILE A 424 23.67 -13.53 -5.81
C ILE A 424 23.14 -12.22 -6.37
N VAL A 425 23.15 -11.19 -5.52
CA VAL A 425 22.69 -9.85 -5.87
C VAL A 425 23.69 -8.79 -5.37
N TYR A 426 23.69 -7.61 -5.94
CA TYR A 426 24.36 -6.46 -5.34
C TYR A 426 23.63 -6.04 -4.08
N ASN A 427 24.33 -6.02 -2.93
CA ASN A 427 23.72 -5.62 -1.65
C ASN A 427 23.75 -4.10 -1.47
N LYS A 428 23.27 -3.37 -2.48
CA LYS A 428 23.17 -1.92 -2.47
C LYS A 428 21.92 -1.47 -3.20
N CYS A 429 21.04 -0.75 -2.50
CA CYS A 429 19.81 -0.24 -3.09
C CYS A 429 20.13 0.87 -4.11
N PRO A 430 19.69 0.75 -5.38
CA PRO A 430 19.98 1.75 -6.42
C PRO A 430 19.30 3.12 -6.16
N HIS A 431 18.32 3.19 -5.24
CA HIS A 431 17.61 4.43 -4.94
C HIS A 431 18.52 5.46 -4.23
N MET A 432 19.15 5.08 -3.10
CA MET A 432 20.01 5.96 -2.30
C MET A 432 21.21 5.23 -1.66
N GLY A 433 21.58 4.07 -2.16
CA GLY A 433 22.79 3.37 -1.74
C GLY A 433 22.72 2.66 -0.38
N CYS A 434 21.55 2.48 0.21
CA CYS A 434 21.38 1.73 1.47
C CYS A 434 21.73 0.25 1.29
N ASN A 435 22.37 -0.39 2.28
CA ASN A 435 22.50 -1.84 2.30
C ASN A 435 21.13 -2.50 2.41
N LEU A 436 20.98 -3.65 1.79
CA LEU A 436 19.74 -4.43 1.81
C LEU A 436 19.80 -5.48 2.90
N THR A 437 18.64 -5.81 3.46
CA THR A 437 18.46 -6.88 4.44
C THR A 437 17.63 -7.99 3.82
N PHE A 438 18.03 -9.24 4.02
CA PHE A 438 17.25 -10.36 3.53
C PHE A 438 16.01 -10.60 4.40
N ASN A 439 14.85 -10.72 3.78
CA ASN A 439 13.60 -11.05 4.44
C ASN A 439 13.33 -12.54 4.28
N ASN A 440 13.61 -13.30 5.31
CA ASN A 440 13.50 -14.75 5.28
C ASN A 440 12.05 -15.25 5.12
N VAL A 441 11.05 -14.44 5.50
CA VAL A 441 9.62 -14.76 5.36
C VAL A 441 9.15 -14.62 3.92
N SER A 442 9.48 -13.49 3.28
CA SER A 442 9.06 -13.19 1.90
C SER A 442 10.04 -13.70 0.86
N LYS A 443 11.25 -14.16 1.27
CA LYS A 443 12.36 -14.50 0.39
C LYS A 443 12.70 -13.35 -0.57
N THR A 444 12.99 -12.18 0.02
CA THR A 444 13.26 -10.93 -0.71
C THR A 444 14.39 -10.14 -0.07
N TRP A 445 15.08 -9.34 -0.87
CA TRP A 445 16.02 -8.34 -0.39
C TRP A 445 15.25 -7.01 -0.20
N ASP A 446 15.15 -6.56 1.04
CA ASP A 446 14.37 -5.37 1.43
C ASP A 446 15.30 -4.22 1.79
N CYS A 447 15.01 -3.02 1.28
CA CYS A 447 15.71 -1.80 1.65
C CYS A 447 15.11 -1.20 2.92
N PRO A 448 15.89 -1.05 4.02
CA PRO A 448 15.38 -0.52 5.28
C PRO A 448 15.09 0.99 5.24
N CYS A 449 15.60 1.71 4.23
CA CYS A 449 15.45 3.16 4.13
C CYS A 449 14.07 3.57 3.55
N HIS A 450 13.73 3.08 2.36
CA HIS A 450 12.52 3.51 1.65
C HIS A 450 11.72 2.35 1.06
N SER A 451 11.92 1.13 1.60
CA SER A 451 11.09 -0.04 1.27
C SER A 451 11.16 -0.51 -0.19
N SER A 452 12.27 -0.22 -0.91
CA SER A 452 12.51 -0.95 -2.16
C SER A 452 12.68 -2.43 -1.84
N ARG A 453 12.01 -3.28 -2.59
CA ARG A 453 12.03 -4.74 -2.42
C ARG A 453 12.40 -5.41 -3.72
N PHE A 454 13.27 -6.39 -3.62
CA PHE A 454 13.78 -7.17 -4.75
C PHE A 454 13.57 -8.66 -4.47
N ASP A 455 13.36 -9.45 -5.52
CA ASP A 455 13.33 -10.89 -5.38
C ASP A 455 14.74 -11.48 -5.14
N ILE A 456 14.82 -12.79 -5.00
CA ILE A 456 16.09 -13.48 -4.77
C ILE A 456 17.08 -13.30 -5.91
N ASP A 457 16.61 -13.06 -7.13
CA ASP A 457 17.43 -12.83 -8.33
C ASP A 457 17.72 -11.35 -8.58
N GLY A 458 17.31 -10.45 -7.67
CA GLY A 458 17.54 -9.02 -7.75
C GLY A 458 16.59 -8.26 -8.67
N ASN A 459 15.50 -8.87 -9.15
CA ASN A 459 14.45 -8.13 -9.87
C ASN A 459 13.69 -7.25 -8.89
N ILE A 460 13.33 -6.05 -9.33
CA ILE A 460 12.54 -5.14 -8.50
C ILE A 460 11.08 -5.63 -8.40
N ILE A 461 10.57 -5.72 -7.19
CA ILE A 461 9.18 -6.06 -6.89
C ILE A 461 8.38 -4.79 -6.70
N PHE A 462 8.78 -3.94 -5.74
CA PHE A 462 8.18 -2.62 -5.54
C PHE A 462 9.13 -1.66 -4.77
N GLY A 463 8.70 -0.41 -4.62
CA GLY A 463 9.46 0.65 -3.93
C GLY A 463 9.98 1.70 -4.89
N PRO A 464 10.68 2.74 -4.38
CA PRO A 464 11.14 3.85 -5.19
C PRO A 464 12.34 3.52 -6.10
N SER A 465 13.02 2.38 -5.94
CA SER A 465 14.10 2.00 -6.85
C SER A 465 13.59 1.81 -8.28
N HIS A 466 14.41 2.22 -9.27
CA HIS A 466 14.14 2.08 -10.70
C HIS A 466 14.95 0.95 -11.34
N TYR A 467 16.03 0.55 -10.70
CA TYR A 467 16.97 -0.43 -11.23
C TYR A 467 16.95 -1.70 -10.41
N SER A 468 17.17 -2.83 -11.07
CA SER A 468 17.41 -4.13 -10.44
C SER A 468 18.78 -4.14 -9.75
N ILE A 469 18.99 -5.12 -8.87
CA ILE A 469 20.23 -5.36 -8.17
C ILE A 469 20.91 -6.67 -8.65
N LYS A 470 20.61 -7.05 -9.89
CA LYS A 470 21.18 -8.26 -10.49
C LYS A 470 22.69 -8.16 -10.65
N VAL A 471 23.38 -9.24 -10.33
CA VAL A 471 24.77 -9.43 -10.74
C VAL A 471 24.75 -10.03 -12.15
N GLU A 472 25.35 -9.34 -13.11
CA GLU A 472 25.52 -9.87 -14.45
C GLU A 472 26.46 -11.07 -14.38
N LYS A 473 25.96 -12.25 -14.77
CA LYS A 473 26.84 -13.41 -14.99
C LYS A 473 27.76 -13.03 -16.15
N LYS A 474 29.05 -12.85 -15.90
CA LYS A 474 30.02 -12.82 -17.00
C LYS A 474 29.78 -14.08 -17.82
N LYS A 475 29.45 -13.94 -19.09
CA LYS A 475 29.53 -15.07 -20.04
C LYS A 475 31.00 -15.45 -20.09
N GLU A 476 31.32 -16.60 -19.54
CA GLU A 476 32.59 -17.29 -19.81
C GLU A 476 32.67 -17.62 -21.29
#